data_80882161483b0758f3e748f10fd7e858
#
_entry.id   80882161483b0758f3e748f10fd7e858
#
_cell.length_a   1.000
_cell.length_b   1.000
_cell.length_c   1.000
_cell.angle_alpha   90.00
_cell.angle_beta   90.00
_cell.angle_gamma   90.00
#
_symmetry.space_group_name_H-M   'P 1'
#
loop_
_entity.id
_entity.type
_entity.pdbx_description
1 polymer ?
#
loop_
_entity_poly.entity_id
_entity_poly.type
_entity_poly.pdbx_seq_one_letter_code
_entity_poly.pdbx_strand_id
1 'polypeptide(L)'
;MQQLIEILRREKCSLVVKNHGIVTTYSKPGVRDLEHLLDHAPEMLHGATIADKVIGKAAAAMVVVGGVKELYAEVMSTKAIPFLEEAGIAYTYGT
;
A
#
# COMPACT_ATOMS: atom_id res chain seq x y z
N MET A 1 3.33 11.29 -3.68
CA MET A 1 2.79 10.06 -4.33
C MET A 1 3.34 9.81 -5.72
N GLN A 2 3.56 10.84 -6.53
CA GLN A 2 4.04 10.65 -7.91
C GLN A 2 5.36 9.87 -7.98
N GLN A 3 6.28 10.13 -7.07
CA GLN A 3 7.55 9.40 -7.00
C GLN A 3 7.33 7.90 -6.79
N LEU A 4 6.40 7.53 -5.91
CA LEU A 4 6.13 6.13 -5.60
C LEU A 4 5.49 5.41 -6.79
N ILE A 5 4.60 6.09 -7.49
CA ILE A 5 3.95 5.54 -8.67
C ILE A 5 4.99 5.28 -9.77
N GLU A 6 5.91 6.20 -9.97
CA GLU A 6 6.97 6.04 -10.97
C GLU A 6 7.90 4.86 -10.62
N ILE A 7 8.25 4.72 -9.36
CA ILE A 7 9.07 3.60 -8.89
C ILE A 7 8.33 2.28 -9.13
N LEU A 8 7.05 2.22 -8.77
CA LEU A 8 6.22 1.03 -8.94
C LEU A 8 6.17 0.57 -10.40
N ARG A 9 6.08 1.52 -11.32
CA ARG A 9 6.00 1.23 -12.76
C ARG A 9 7.34 0.90 -13.38
N ARG A 10 8.40 1.57 -12.94
CA ARG A 10 9.74 1.44 -13.52
C ARG A 10 10.48 0.21 -13.01
N GLU A 11 10.36 -0.08 -11.72
CA GLU A 11 11.09 -1.17 -11.10
C GLU A 11 10.22 -2.42 -11.01
N LYS A 12 10.88 -3.58 -10.90
CA LYS A 12 10.17 -4.86 -10.76
C LYS A 12 9.80 -5.10 -9.31
N CYS A 13 8.94 -4.24 -8.78
CA CYS A 13 8.45 -4.35 -7.41
C CYS A 13 6.92 -4.39 -7.43
N SER A 14 6.34 -4.88 -6.35
CA SER A 14 4.89 -4.96 -6.20
C SER A 14 4.36 -3.95 -5.19
N LEU A 15 5.23 -3.44 -4.32
CA LEU A 15 4.85 -2.51 -3.26
C LEU A 15 5.98 -1.53 -3.02
N VAL A 16 5.64 -0.25 -2.88
CA VAL A 16 6.58 0.81 -2.52
C VAL A 16 6.03 1.49 -1.27
N VAL A 17 6.86 1.59 -0.23
CA VAL A 17 6.49 2.22 1.04
C VAL A 17 7.39 3.42 1.29
N LYS A 18 6.78 4.56 1.60
CA LYS A 18 7.52 5.75 2.02
C LYS A 18 7.06 6.15 3.41
N ASN A 19 8.00 6.21 4.34
CA ASN A 19 7.73 6.65 5.70
C ASN A 19 8.98 7.33 6.26
N HIS A 20 8.79 8.42 6.99
CA HIS A 20 9.90 9.20 7.58
C HIS A 20 10.98 9.56 6.55
N GLY A 21 10.56 9.87 5.32
CA GLY A 21 11.48 10.25 4.25
C GLY A 21 12.23 9.10 3.59
N ILE A 22 12.01 7.86 4.04
CA ILE A 22 12.69 6.68 3.51
C ILE A 22 11.75 5.92 2.60
N VAL A 23 12.23 5.59 1.39
CA VAL A 23 11.48 4.82 0.39
C VAL A 23 12.05 3.41 0.32
N THR A 24 11.18 2.41 0.48
CA THR A 24 11.56 1.00 0.43
C THR A 24 10.68 0.27 -0.57
N THR A 25 11.26 -0.64 -1.35
CA THR A 25 10.53 -1.43 -2.34
C THR A 25 10.48 -2.89 -1.91
N TYR A 26 9.39 -3.57 -2.29
CA TYR A 26 9.15 -4.98 -1.98
C TYR A 26 8.65 -5.67 -3.24
N SER A 27 8.99 -6.95 -3.40
CA SER A 27 8.75 -7.65 -4.66
C SER A 27 8.00 -8.98 -4.54
N LYS A 28 7.55 -9.35 -3.35
CA LYS A 28 6.82 -10.59 -3.16
C LYS A 28 5.38 -10.47 -3.68
N PRO A 29 4.83 -11.55 -4.25
CA PRO A 29 3.48 -11.48 -4.82
C PRO A 29 2.38 -11.40 -3.76
N GLY A 30 1.24 -10.87 -4.18
CA GLY A 30 0.05 -10.81 -3.33
C GLY A 30 0.23 -9.90 -2.13
N VAL A 31 -0.25 -10.34 -0.97
CA VAL A 31 -0.21 -9.57 0.28
C VAL A 31 0.97 -9.92 1.18
N ARG A 32 1.91 -10.73 0.68
CA ARG A 32 2.99 -11.28 1.51
C ARG A 32 3.86 -10.21 2.15
N ASP A 33 4.17 -9.15 1.43
CA ASP A 33 4.99 -8.07 1.98
C ASP A 33 4.23 -7.24 3.01
N LEU A 34 2.96 -6.95 2.77
CA LEU A 34 2.12 -6.26 3.75
C LEU A 34 1.98 -7.08 5.03
N GLU A 35 1.73 -8.38 4.89
CA GLU A 35 1.60 -9.29 6.02
C GLU A 35 2.90 -9.32 6.83
N HIS A 36 4.04 -9.44 6.15
CA HIS A 36 5.35 -9.44 6.80
C HIS A 36 5.59 -8.14 7.59
N LEU A 37 5.26 -7.00 6.99
CA LEU A 37 5.43 -5.71 7.65
C LEU A 37 4.54 -5.58 8.88
N LEU A 38 3.28 -6.03 8.80
CA LEU A 38 2.39 -6.01 9.95
C LEU A 38 2.92 -6.85 11.10
N ASP A 39 3.50 -8.02 10.80
CA ASP A 39 3.99 -8.95 11.81
C ASP A 39 5.31 -8.52 12.42
N HIS A 40 6.21 -7.94 11.64
CA HIS A 40 7.59 -7.73 12.05
C HIS A 40 8.03 -6.26 12.13
N ALA A 41 7.37 -5.36 11.40
CA ALA A 41 7.76 -3.96 11.35
C ALA A 41 6.55 -3.05 11.13
N PRO A 42 5.53 -3.12 12.00
CA PRO A 42 4.29 -2.35 11.79
C PRO A 42 4.52 -0.84 11.75
N GLU A 43 5.59 -0.34 12.39
CA GLU A 43 5.94 1.07 12.35
C GLU A 43 6.27 1.58 10.93
N MET A 44 6.63 0.68 10.03
CA MET A 44 6.88 1.06 8.63
C MET A 44 5.61 1.45 7.91
N LEU A 45 4.47 0.91 8.34
CA LEU A 45 3.17 1.18 7.71
C LEU A 45 2.43 2.33 8.36
N HIS A 46 2.62 2.53 9.66
CA HIS A 46 1.88 3.56 10.40
C HIS A 46 2.22 4.97 9.89
N GLY A 47 1.21 5.65 9.36
CA GLY A 47 1.39 6.97 8.78
C GLY A 47 2.08 6.99 7.43
N ALA A 48 2.31 5.82 6.82
CA ALA A 48 3.05 5.71 5.56
C ALA A 48 2.21 6.13 4.35
N THR A 49 2.92 6.47 3.28
CA THR A 49 2.36 6.59 1.94
C THR A 49 2.82 5.36 1.16
N ILE A 50 1.90 4.64 0.54
CA ILE A 50 2.25 3.44 -0.20
C ILE A 50 1.68 3.44 -1.62
N ALA A 51 2.37 2.72 -2.51
CA ALA A 51 1.89 2.41 -3.85
C ALA A 51 1.99 0.91 -4.05
N ASP A 52 0.90 0.28 -4.51
CA ASP A 52 0.82 -1.16 -4.69
C ASP A 52 0.28 -1.46 -6.09
N LYS A 53 0.64 -2.59 -6.65
CA LYS A 53 0.12 -3.00 -7.96
C LYS A 53 -1.35 -3.36 -7.88
N VAL A 54 -1.75 -4.13 -6.86
CA VAL A 54 -3.13 -4.60 -6.72
C VAL A 54 -3.56 -4.54 -5.27
N ILE A 55 -4.64 -3.83 -5.01
CA ILE A 55 -5.27 -3.81 -3.69
C ILE A 55 -6.63 -4.47 -3.77
N GLY A 56 -6.72 -5.66 -3.21
CA GLY A 56 -7.99 -6.36 -3.02
C GLY A 56 -8.47 -6.18 -1.58
N LYS A 57 -9.52 -6.92 -1.22
CA LYS A 57 -10.15 -6.83 0.09
C LYS A 57 -9.17 -7.13 1.24
N ALA A 58 -8.38 -8.21 1.10
CA ALA A 58 -7.43 -8.59 2.14
C ALA A 58 -6.32 -7.54 2.33
N ALA A 59 -5.78 -7.03 1.23
CA ALA A 59 -4.76 -5.99 1.30
C ALA A 59 -5.31 -4.70 1.92
N ALA A 60 -6.55 -4.33 1.58
CA ALA A 60 -7.21 -3.17 2.17
C ALA A 60 -7.32 -3.30 3.69
N ALA A 61 -7.72 -4.49 4.18
CA ALA A 61 -7.81 -4.74 5.61
C ALA A 61 -6.44 -4.57 6.29
N MET A 62 -5.38 -5.07 5.66
CA MET A 62 -4.02 -4.94 6.18
C MET A 62 -3.55 -3.49 6.21
N VAL A 63 -3.88 -2.73 5.19
CA VAL A 63 -3.55 -1.30 5.10
C VAL A 63 -4.25 -0.52 6.23
N VAL A 64 -5.51 -0.84 6.50
CA VAL A 64 -6.27 -0.23 7.58
C VAL A 64 -5.65 -0.55 8.93
N VAL A 65 -5.38 -1.83 9.19
CA VAL A 65 -4.76 -2.27 10.45
C VAL A 65 -3.38 -1.64 10.64
N GLY A 66 -2.62 -1.50 9.57
CA GLY A 66 -1.29 -0.89 9.61
C GLY A 66 -1.29 0.61 9.84
N GLY A 67 -2.41 1.27 9.66
CA GLY A 67 -2.51 2.72 9.85
C GLY A 67 -1.87 3.52 8.73
N VAL A 68 -1.92 3.02 7.51
CA VAL A 68 -1.41 3.74 6.33
C VAL A 68 -2.18 5.03 6.14
N LYS A 69 -1.48 6.10 5.78
CA LYS A 69 -2.07 7.42 5.60
C LYS A 69 -2.66 7.61 4.21
N GLU A 70 -1.91 7.20 3.18
CA GLU A 70 -2.27 7.43 1.78
C GLU A 70 -1.86 6.24 0.93
N LEU A 71 -2.69 5.89 -0.05
CA LEU A 71 -2.53 4.69 -0.86
C LEU A 71 -2.79 4.97 -2.34
N TYR A 72 -1.91 4.48 -3.19
CA TYR A 72 -2.17 4.36 -4.62
C TYR A 72 -2.14 2.88 -5.01
N ALA A 73 -3.08 2.45 -5.85
CA ALA A 73 -3.08 1.09 -6.42
C ALA A 73 -3.18 1.17 -7.95
N GLU A 74 -2.35 0.42 -8.66
CA GLU A 74 -2.52 0.33 -10.12
C GLU A 74 -3.88 -0.27 -10.45
N VAL A 75 -4.27 -1.31 -9.70
CA VAL A 75 -5.59 -1.93 -9.81
C VAL A 75 -6.23 -1.99 -8.44
N MET A 76 -7.41 -1.43 -8.31
CA MET A 76 -8.16 -1.40 -7.05
C MET A 76 -9.44 -2.21 -7.19
N SER A 77 -9.62 -3.22 -6.33
CA SER A 77 -10.88 -3.94 -6.26
C SER A 77 -11.97 -3.04 -5.67
N THR A 78 -13.16 -3.10 -6.24
CA THR A 78 -14.30 -2.37 -5.69
C THR A 78 -14.61 -2.81 -4.25
N LYS A 79 -14.27 -4.05 -3.90
CA LYS A 79 -14.47 -4.58 -2.54
C LYS A 79 -13.53 -3.96 -1.52
N ALA A 80 -12.42 -3.38 -1.96
CA ALA A 80 -11.45 -2.73 -1.08
C ALA A 80 -11.90 -1.33 -0.67
N ILE A 81 -12.62 -0.63 -1.53
CA ILE A 81 -12.96 0.78 -1.34
C ILE A 81 -13.71 1.07 -0.04
N PRO A 82 -14.75 0.31 0.33
CA PRO A 82 -15.46 0.60 1.59
C PRO A 82 -14.57 0.56 2.83
N PHE A 83 -13.59 -0.34 2.86
CA PHE A 83 -12.65 -0.43 3.98
C PHE A 83 -11.79 0.82 4.10
N LEU A 84 -11.31 1.31 2.96
CA LEU A 84 -10.46 2.50 2.93
C LEU A 84 -11.24 3.76 3.30
N GLU A 85 -12.45 3.89 2.80
CA GLU A 85 -13.29 5.05 3.08
C GLU A 85 -13.71 5.10 4.54
N GLU A 86 -14.11 3.97 5.10
CA GLU A 86 -14.49 3.90 6.51
C GLU A 86 -13.32 4.26 7.43
N ALA A 87 -12.11 3.87 7.07
CA ALA A 87 -10.92 4.17 7.85
C ALA A 87 -10.37 5.58 7.61
N GLY A 88 -10.93 6.33 6.66
CA GLY A 88 -10.46 7.67 6.35
C GLY A 88 -9.12 7.71 5.64
N ILE A 89 -8.74 6.63 4.95
CA ILE A 89 -7.49 6.58 4.20
C ILE A 89 -7.67 7.25 2.84
N ALA A 90 -6.80 8.21 2.52
CA ALA A 90 -6.79 8.83 1.20
C ALA A 90 -6.29 7.81 0.18
N TYR A 91 -7.04 7.61 -0.91
CA TYR A 91 -6.64 6.64 -1.92
C TYR A 91 -6.90 7.14 -3.34
N THR A 92 -6.08 6.67 -4.26
CA THR A 92 -6.26 6.85 -5.69
C THR A 92 -5.90 5.55 -6.38
N TYR A 93 -6.29 5.38 -7.63
CA TYR A 93 -5.99 4.15 -8.37
C TYR A 93 -5.96 4.41 -9.87
N GLY A 94 -5.29 3.50 -10.58
CA GLY A 94 -5.22 3.56 -12.03
C GLY A 94 -6.44 2.92 -12.68
N THR A 95 -6.90 1.80 -12.12
CA THR A 95 -8.03 1.06 -12.70
C THR A 95 -8.88 0.44 -11.62
#